data_9abbdb0a6ba0233733af570d22498681
#
_entry.id   9abbdb0a6ba0233733af570d22498681
#
_cell.length_a   1.000
_cell.length_b   1.000
_cell.length_c   1.000
_cell.angle_alpha   90.00
_cell.angle_beta   90.00
_cell.angle_gamma   90.00
#
_symmetry.space_group_name_H-M   'P 1'
#
loop_
_entity.id
_entity.type
_entity.pdbx_description
1 polymer ?
#
loop_
_entity_poly.entity_id
_entity_poly.type
_entity_poly.pdbx_seq_one_letter_code
_entity_poly.pdbx_strand_id
1 'polypeptide(L)'
;MASFYCNSGERKSGPARVRGSRQKTALLKRGAGVKFIHIADVHLGAQPEAAVYSQSRGRELWESFEKILGVCEDERTDLLLIAGDLFHRQPLVRELKEVNYLFSELTATKVVLIAGNHDHLQKDSNYRSFEWNDNVYPLFGKKLEYVDFPELETAVYGLSYYEREICQPLYDDVAAAGIEKNEILLAHGGDDRHIPFDKKKLSRSGFSYIALGHIHKPQALQKDKMIYAGALEPIDQNDVGQHGYVKGELKDGKAAIQWIPFAGREYIHSSVEVERSDTEGSIRKRVKRLINEYGNENIYKITLAGKRDPDIAFEVNHLAEEGCVLEILDETIPAYDFEKLYAENKETLLGRYIEKFAGCEEGSVEYCALCEGVEALLTGNRG
;
A
#
# COMPACT_ATOMS: atom_id res chain seq x y z
N MET A 1 -44.04 -6.11 -46.26
CA MET A 1 -44.04 -6.29 -44.77
C MET A 1 -42.80 -5.59 -44.27
N ALA A 2 -42.99 -4.39 -43.68
CA ALA A 2 -41.89 -3.54 -43.22
C ALA A 2 -41.51 -3.91 -41.79
N SER A 3 -40.25 -4.21 -41.57
CA SER A 3 -39.66 -4.49 -40.24
C SER A 3 -39.30 -3.13 -39.60
N PHE A 4 -39.96 -2.76 -38.50
CA PHE A 4 -39.60 -1.64 -37.66
C PHE A 4 -38.44 -2.05 -36.78
N TYR A 5 -37.25 -1.50 -36.99
CA TYR A 5 -36.16 -1.46 -36.00
C TYR A 5 -36.44 -0.30 -35.06
N CYS A 6 -36.80 -0.65 -33.82
CA CYS A 6 -36.88 0.30 -32.73
C CYS A 6 -35.48 0.47 -32.14
N ASN A 7 -34.83 1.58 -32.42
CA ASN A 7 -33.53 1.96 -31.88
C ASN A 7 -33.79 2.71 -30.57
N SER A 8 -33.81 1.98 -29.42
CA SER A 8 -33.87 2.58 -28.11
C SER A 8 -32.45 3.05 -27.70
N GLY A 9 -32.11 4.26 -28.15
CA GLY A 9 -30.94 4.95 -27.63
C GLY A 9 -31.12 5.29 -26.15
N GLU A 10 -30.60 4.46 -25.26
CA GLU A 10 -30.43 4.82 -23.86
C GLU A 10 -29.54 6.08 -23.78
N ARG A 11 -30.15 7.21 -23.42
CA ARG A 11 -29.40 8.41 -23.05
C ARG A 11 -28.59 8.06 -21.82
N LYS A 12 -27.26 8.04 -21.91
CA LYS A 12 -26.37 7.93 -20.76
C LYS A 12 -26.72 9.10 -19.82
N SER A 13 -27.33 8.81 -18.68
CA SER A 13 -27.57 9.82 -17.64
C SER A 13 -26.23 10.29 -17.13
N GLY A 14 -25.98 11.61 -17.13
CA GLY A 14 -24.76 12.19 -16.56
C GLY A 14 -24.64 11.90 -15.05
N PRO A 15 -23.47 12.21 -14.47
CA PRO A 15 -23.21 11.95 -13.05
C PRO A 15 -24.21 12.67 -12.16
N ALA A 16 -24.65 12.01 -11.06
CA ALA A 16 -25.60 12.58 -10.11
C ALA A 16 -24.87 13.53 -9.14
N ARG A 17 -25.47 14.70 -8.87
CA ARG A 17 -24.97 15.65 -7.88
C ARG A 17 -25.34 15.22 -6.47
N VAL A 18 -24.36 15.09 -5.58
CA VAL A 18 -24.60 14.95 -4.13
C VAL A 18 -24.81 16.36 -3.54
N ARG A 19 -25.84 16.54 -2.72
CA ARG A 19 -26.15 17.86 -2.13
C ARG A 19 -25.05 18.25 -1.15
N GLY A 20 -24.24 19.25 -1.53
CA GLY A 20 -23.42 20.00 -0.60
C GLY A 20 -24.32 20.90 0.29
N SER A 21 -23.96 21.10 1.55
CA SER A 21 -24.65 22.06 2.42
C SER A 21 -24.54 23.47 1.81
N ARG A 22 -25.65 24.20 1.78
CA ARG A 22 -25.65 25.64 1.43
C ARG A 22 -24.97 26.40 2.57
N GLN A 23 -23.65 26.50 2.55
CA GLN A 23 -22.95 27.42 3.43
C GLN A 23 -23.02 28.86 2.90
N LYS A 24 -23.24 29.77 3.84
CA LYS A 24 -23.25 31.22 3.64
C LYS A 24 -21.95 31.67 2.97
N THR A 25 -22.12 32.51 1.96
CA THR A 25 -21.16 33.33 1.22
C THR A 25 -19.73 33.40 1.84
N ALA A 26 -18.89 32.42 1.55
CA ALA A 26 -17.46 32.56 1.70
C ALA A 26 -16.95 33.47 0.58
N LEU A 27 -16.10 34.44 0.90
CA LEU A 27 -15.44 35.29 -0.08
C LEU A 27 -14.73 34.40 -1.10
N LEU A 28 -15.16 34.51 -2.37
CA LEU A 28 -14.57 33.80 -3.50
C LEU A 28 -13.05 34.04 -3.52
N LYS A 29 -12.26 32.98 -3.32
CA LYS A 29 -10.80 32.98 -3.57
C LYS A 29 -10.53 32.94 -5.08
N ARG A 30 -11.04 33.93 -5.84
CA ARG A 30 -10.83 34.00 -7.31
C ARG A 30 -9.34 34.18 -7.59
N GLY A 31 -8.74 33.19 -8.30
CA GLY A 31 -7.37 33.25 -8.81
C GLY A 31 -6.27 32.68 -7.91
N ALA A 32 -6.58 32.25 -6.68
CA ALA A 32 -5.66 31.44 -5.89
C ALA A 32 -5.79 29.97 -6.27
N GLY A 33 -4.70 29.21 -6.30
CA GLY A 33 -4.76 27.76 -6.50
C GLY A 33 -5.47 27.06 -5.32
N VAL A 34 -6.09 25.92 -5.61
CA VAL A 34 -6.76 25.07 -4.60
C VAL A 34 -5.77 24.07 -4.06
N LYS A 35 -5.46 24.17 -2.77
CA LYS A 35 -4.56 23.28 -2.09
C LYS A 35 -5.30 21.99 -1.72
N PHE A 36 -4.71 20.84 -1.99
CA PHE A 36 -5.27 19.56 -1.59
C PHE A 36 -4.22 18.62 -1.02
N ILE A 37 -4.69 17.74 -0.14
CA ILE A 37 -3.98 16.54 0.31
C ILE A 37 -4.77 15.33 -0.20
N HIS A 38 -4.08 14.36 -0.79
CA HIS A 38 -4.65 13.11 -1.26
C HIS A 38 -4.01 11.96 -0.47
N ILE A 39 -4.85 11.22 0.24
CA ILE A 39 -4.51 9.98 0.94
C ILE A 39 -5.39 8.85 0.44
N ALA A 40 -4.93 7.62 0.62
CA ALA A 40 -5.67 6.39 0.37
C ALA A 40 -5.18 5.29 1.31
N ASP A 41 -5.91 4.20 1.35
CA ASP A 41 -5.44 2.96 1.98
C ASP A 41 -4.92 3.20 3.42
N VAL A 42 -5.71 3.93 4.22
CA VAL A 42 -5.38 4.27 5.62
C VAL A 42 -5.57 3.06 6.53
N HIS A 43 -6.54 2.21 6.19
CA HIS A 43 -6.82 0.94 6.85
C HIS A 43 -6.96 1.01 8.37
N LEU A 44 -7.69 2.00 8.87
CA LEU A 44 -8.01 2.10 10.30
C LEU A 44 -8.64 0.79 10.80
N GLY A 45 -8.14 0.29 11.93
CA GLY A 45 -8.58 -0.98 12.52
C GLY A 45 -7.84 -2.22 11.99
N ALA A 46 -6.85 -2.07 11.10
CA ALA A 46 -5.89 -3.13 10.81
C ALA A 46 -4.97 -3.41 12.02
N GLN A 47 -4.41 -4.62 12.04
CA GLN A 47 -3.43 -5.06 13.05
C GLN A 47 -2.20 -5.61 12.31
N PRO A 48 -1.34 -4.74 11.77
CA PRO A 48 -0.17 -5.16 11.02
C PRO A 48 0.79 -5.98 11.87
N GLU A 49 1.37 -7.03 11.28
CA GLU A 49 2.43 -7.81 11.92
C GLU A 49 3.70 -6.97 12.04
N ALA A 50 4.32 -6.97 13.20
CA ALA A 50 5.51 -6.17 13.48
C ALA A 50 6.33 -6.70 14.66
N ALA A 51 6.50 -8.01 14.80
CA ALA A 51 7.26 -8.63 15.88
C ALA A 51 6.93 -7.98 17.24
N VAL A 52 7.90 -7.34 17.88
CA VAL A 52 7.74 -6.69 19.20
C VAL A 52 6.75 -5.52 19.18
N TYR A 53 6.44 -4.93 18.04
CA TYR A 53 5.51 -3.80 17.89
C TYR A 53 4.11 -4.21 17.46
N SER A 54 3.82 -5.51 17.26
CA SER A 54 2.52 -5.98 16.75
C SER A 54 1.32 -5.44 17.52
N GLN A 55 1.44 -5.29 18.84
CA GLN A 55 0.35 -4.77 19.68
C GLN A 55 0.13 -3.26 19.52
N SER A 56 1.15 -2.49 19.14
CA SER A 56 1.06 -1.02 19.00
C SER A 56 0.66 -0.59 17.59
N ARG A 57 0.90 -1.41 16.54
CA ARG A 57 0.69 -1.03 15.15
C ARG A 57 -0.73 -0.52 14.85
N GLY A 58 -1.74 -1.21 15.37
CA GLY A 58 -3.13 -0.76 15.17
C GLY A 58 -3.39 0.65 15.71
N ARG A 59 -2.73 1.05 16.80
CA ARG A 59 -2.83 2.40 17.36
C ARG A 59 -2.01 3.41 16.54
N GLU A 60 -0.83 3.03 16.09
CA GLU A 60 0.03 3.87 15.25
C GLU A 60 -0.67 4.32 13.96
N LEU A 61 -1.52 3.47 13.36
CA LEU A 61 -2.35 3.87 12.20
C LEU A 61 -3.30 5.02 12.53
N TRP A 62 -3.94 5.00 13.71
CA TRP A 62 -4.79 6.09 14.17
C TRP A 62 -3.97 7.36 14.43
N GLU A 63 -2.83 7.26 15.10
CA GLU A 63 -1.93 8.38 15.38
C GLU A 63 -1.42 9.02 14.07
N SER A 64 -1.10 8.23 13.05
CA SER A 64 -0.72 8.74 11.74
C SER A 64 -1.89 9.41 11.02
N PHE A 65 -3.12 8.86 11.16
CA PHE A 65 -4.31 9.52 10.63
C PHE A 65 -4.58 10.86 11.33
N GLU A 66 -4.47 10.95 12.65
CA GLU A 66 -4.59 12.22 13.38
C GLU A 66 -3.52 13.23 12.93
N LYS A 67 -2.27 12.78 12.78
CA LYS A 67 -1.16 13.63 12.31
C LYS A 67 -1.41 14.21 10.93
N ILE A 68 -1.93 13.43 9.96
CA ILE A 68 -2.20 13.96 8.62
C ILE A 68 -3.32 14.99 8.62
N LEU A 69 -4.32 14.84 9.49
CA LEU A 69 -5.34 15.87 9.68
C LEU A 69 -4.74 17.14 10.28
N GLY A 70 -3.79 17.03 11.23
CA GLY A 70 -3.01 18.16 11.73
C GLY A 70 -2.24 18.87 10.61
N VAL A 71 -1.64 18.13 9.68
CA VAL A 71 -0.99 18.72 8.48
C VAL A 71 -2.00 19.48 7.62
N CYS A 72 -3.22 18.95 7.43
CA CYS A 72 -4.27 19.67 6.70
C CYS A 72 -4.59 21.03 7.32
N GLU A 73 -4.69 21.10 8.64
CA GLU A 73 -5.02 22.32 9.36
C GLU A 73 -3.84 23.32 9.33
N ASP A 74 -2.62 22.88 9.62
CA ASP A 74 -1.41 23.71 9.64
C ASP A 74 -1.13 24.35 8.28
N GLU A 75 -1.32 23.60 7.20
CA GLU A 75 -1.09 24.08 5.83
C GLU A 75 -2.30 24.83 5.24
N ARG A 76 -3.41 24.87 5.96
CA ARG A 76 -4.68 25.45 5.50
C ARG A 76 -5.08 24.84 4.15
N THR A 77 -5.15 23.51 4.14
CA THR A 77 -5.57 22.72 2.98
C THR A 77 -7.04 22.99 2.67
N ASP A 78 -7.39 23.22 1.41
CA ASP A 78 -8.77 23.46 1.00
C ASP A 78 -9.56 22.14 0.89
N LEU A 79 -8.91 21.07 0.39
CA LEU A 79 -9.52 19.75 0.17
C LEU A 79 -8.66 18.61 0.73
N LEU A 80 -9.25 17.73 1.53
CA LEU A 80 -8.72 16.42 1.84
C LEU A 80 -9.45 15.37 0.99
N LEU A 81 -8.71 14.67 0.15
CA LEU A 81 -9.19 13.66 -0.78
C LEU A 81 -8.81 12.27 -0.24
N ILE A 82 -9.82 11.44 0.07
CA ILE A 82 -9.62 10.07 0.58
C ILE A 82 -10.09 9.08 -0.49
N ALA A 83 -9.13 8.46 -1.18
CA ALA A 83 -9.39 7.63 -2.34
C ALA A 83 -9.64 6.14 -1.98
N GLY A 84 -10.50 5.89 -0.98
CA GLY A 84 -10.94 4.56 -0.56
C GLY A 84 -10.10 3.92 0.53
N ASP A 85 -10.61 2.81 1.06
CA ASP A 85 -10.01 2.00 2.12
C ASP A 85 -9.57 2.81 3.34
N LEU A 86 -10.48 3.71 3.81
CA LEU A 86 -10.28 4.42 5.07
C LEU A 86 -10.24 3.44 6.25
N PHE A 87 -11.04 2.36 6.18
CA PHE A 87 -11.07 1.29 7.18
C PHE A 87 -10.66 -0.05 6.57
N HIS A 88 -9.95 -0.86 7.35
CA HIS A 88 -9.52 -2.20 6.94
C HIS A 88 -10.65 -3.22 6.80
N ARG A 89 -11.80 -2.93 7.37
CA ARG A 89 -13.03 -3.74 7.38
C ARG A 89 -14.24 -2.84 7.47
N GLN A 90 -15.43 -3.43 7.48
CA GLN A 90 -16.66 -2.67 7.73
C GLN A 90 -16.54 -1.86 9.03
N PRO A 91 -16.67 -0.53 8.97
CA PRO A 91 -16.46 0.33 10.13
C PRO A 91 -17.56 0.14 11.17
N LEU A 92 -17.18 0.15 12.44
CA LEU A 92 -18.11 0.22 13.54
C LEU A 92 -18.59 1.65 13.73
N VAL A 93 -19.82 1.82 14.26
CA VAL A 93 -20.37 3.16 14.53
C VAL A 93 -19.45 4.00 15.43
N ARG A 94 -18.77 3.38 16.40
CA ARG A 94 -17.80 4.07 17.27
C ARG A 94 -16.60 4.61 16.49
N GLU A 95 -16.10 3.86 15.49
CA GLU A 95 -14.98 4.27 14.64
C GLU A 95 -15.40 5.42 13.71
N LEU A 96 -16.61 5.35 13.16
CA LEU A 96 -17.17 6.45 12.37
C LEU A 96 -17.34 7.73 13.20
N LYS A 97 -17.80 7.61 14.46
CA LYS A 97 -17.90 8.75 15.37
C LYS A 97 -16.54 9.38 15.66
N GLU A 98 -15.52 8.56 15.88
CA GLU A 98 -14.17 9.04 16.13
C GLU A 98 -13.62 9.78 14.91
N VAL A 99 -13.67 9.17 13.74
CA VAL A 99 -13.24 9.81 12.48
C VAL A 99 -14.02 11.10 12.21
N ASN A 100 -15.34 11.09 12.42
CA ASN A 100 -16.16 12.28 12.20
C ASN A 100 -15.85 13.40 13.20
N TYR A 101 -15.50 13.06 14.44
CA TYR A 101 -15.01 14.01 15.43
C TYR A 101 -13.68 14.64 14.95
N LEU A 102 -12.71 13.83 14.53
CA LEU A 102 -11.44 14.31 14.02
C LEU A 102 -11.63 15.22 12.78
N PHE A 103 -12.56 14.89 11.89
CA PHE A 103 -12.89 15.77 10.76
C PHE A 103 -13.53 17.09 11.21
N SER A 104 -14.25 17.13 12.34
CA SER A 104 -14.86 18.36 12.86
C SER A 104 -13.84 19.38 13.37
N GLU A 105 -12.63 18.92 13.72
CA GLU A 105 -11.52 19.78 14.13
C GLU A 105 -10.89 20.56 12.95
N LEU A 106 -11.16 20.15 11.71
CA LEU A 106 -10.70 20.84 10.51
C LEU A 106 -11.54 22.10 10.26
N THR A 107 -10.94 23.27 10.48
CA THR A 107 -11.66 24.54 10.45
C THR A 107 -11.99 25.07 9.04
N ALA A 108 -11.18 24.72 8.04
CA ALA A 108 -11.33 25.19 6.66
C ALA A 108 -11.36 24.07 5.61
N THR A 109 -10.84 22.90 5.94
CA THR A 109 -10.69 21.79 5.00
C THR A 109 -12.01 21.05 4.76
N LYS A 110 -12.38 20.87 3.51
CA LYS A 110 -13.48 20.00 3.07
C LYS A 110 -12.94 18.61 2.79
N VAL A 111 -13.58 17.60 3.36
CA VAL A 111 -13.20 16.19 3.22
C VAL A 111 -14.08 15.52 2.18
N VAL A 112 -13.51 14.98 1.11
CA VAL A 112 -14.24 14.19 0.12
C VAL A 112 -13.70 12.77 0.15
N LEU A 113 -14.58 11.78 0.29
CA LEU A 113 -14.19 10.39 0.42
C LEU A 113 -15.06 9.44 -0.40
N ILE A 114 -14.45 8.33 -0.81
CA ILE A 114 -15.12 7.16 -1.38
C ILE A 114 -14.82 5.94 -0.51
N ALA A 115 -15.66 4.91 -0.56
CA ALA A 115 -15.36 3.60 0.01
C ALA A 115 -14.55 2.76 -1.01
N GLY A 116 -13.52 2.06 -0.52
CA GLY A 116 -12.74 1.11 -1.29
C GLY A 116 -13.28 -0.33 -1.18
N ASN A 117 -12.43 -1.33 -1.45
CA ASN A 117 -12.85 -2.72 -1.44
C ASN A 117 -12.88 -3.35 -0.04
N HIS A 118 -12.11 -2.83 0.92
CA HIS A 118 -12.14 -3.29 2.31
C HIS A 118 -13.35 -2.76 3.07
N ASP A 119 -13.66 -1.49 2.93
CA ASP A 119 -14.78 -0.82 3.61
C ASP A 119 -16.00 -0.59 2.71
N HIS A 120 -16.17 -1.45 1.67
CA HIS A 120 -17.23 -1.35 0.66
C HIS A 120 -18.65 -1.25 1.26
N LEU A 121 -19.55 -0.62 0.50
CA LEU A 121 -20.91 -0.31 0.93
C LEU A 121 -21.84 -1.53 0.93
N GLN A 122 -21.69 -2.43 1.86
CA GLN A 122 -22.61 -3.54 2.07
C GLN A 122 -24.04 -3.03 2.32
N LYS A 123 -25.02 -3.92 2.18
CA LYS A 123 -26.44 -3.56 2.33
C LYS A 123 -26.75 -2.92 3.70
N ASP A 124 -26.10 -3.41 4.73
CA ASP A 124 -26.21 -3.01 6.14
C ASP A 124 -24.99 -2.23 6.66
N SER A 125 -24.15 -1.71 5.77
CA SER A 125 -22.99 -0.91 6.14
C SER A 125 -23.39 0.32 6.95
N ASN A 126 -22.70 0.54 8.06
CA ASN A 126 -22.88 1.73 8.89
C ASN A 126 -22.62 3.04 8.13
N TYR A 127 -21.79 3.03 7.10
CA TYR A 127 -21.57 4.19 6.22
C TYR A 127 -22.88 4.77 5.64
N ARG A 128 -23.88 3.91 5.36
CA ARG A 128 -25.13 4.33 4.70
C ARG A 128 -26.05 5.15 5.58
N SER A 129 -26.02 4.91 6.89
CA SER A 129 -26.90 5.54 7.87
C SER A 129 -26.21 6.56 8.75
N PHE A 130 -24.88 6.70 8.59
CA PHE A 130 -24.10 7.61 9.42
C PHE A 130 -24.27 9.06 8.95
N GLU A 131 -24.52 9.96 9.89
CA GLU A 131 -24.61 11.39 9.64
C GLU A 131 -23.25 12.04 9.83
N TRP A 132 -22.67 12.49 8.70
CA TRP A 132 -21.38 13.16 8.68
C TRP A 132 -21.52 14.65 9.00
N ASN A 133 -20.45 15.26 9.50
CA ASN A 133 -20.34 16.70 9.68
C ASN A 133 -20.46 17.45 8.34
N ASP A 134 -20.82 18.74 8.42
CA ASP A 134 -21.08 19.59 7.25
C ASP A 134 -19.83 19.78 6.33
N ASN A 135 -18.63 19.55 6.84
CA ASN A 135 -17.41 19.62 6.06
C ASN A 135 -17.00 18.28 5.39
N VAL A 136 -17.81 17.21 5.55
CA VAL A 136 -17.55 15.88 5.01
C VAL A 136 -18.52 15.54 3.89
N TYR A 137 -18.01 15.17 2.74
CA TYR A 137 -18.77 14.92 1.50
C TYR A 137 -18.50 13.51 0.99
N PRO A 138 -19.22 12.48 1.47
CA PRO A 138 -19.05 11.12 0.99
C PRO A 138 -19.69 10.94 -0.40
N LEU A 139 -18.96 10.36 -1.33
CA LEU A 139 -19.42 9.95 -2.65
C LEU A 139 -19.69 8.45 -2.64
N PHE A 140 -20.81 8.07 -2.05
CA PHE A 140 -21.16 6.67 -1.74
C PHE A 140 -22.07 6.02 -2.77
N GLY A 141 -22.14 6.56 -3.98
CA GLY A 141 -22.89 5.97 -5.09
C GLY A 141 -22.14 4.81 -5.76
N LYS A 142 -22.93 3.84 -6.30
CA LYS A 142 -22.40 2.78 -7.18
C LYS A 142 -22.03 3.29 -8.57
N LYS A 143 -22.56 4.43 -8.94
CA LYS A 143 -22.29 5.15 -10.20
C LYS A 143 -21.57 6.43 -9.87
N LEU A 144 -20.92 7.01 -10.87
CA LEU A 144 -20.20 8.26 -10.73
C LEU A 144 -21.13 9.35 -10.17
N GLU A 145 -20.76 9.91 -9.04
CA GLU A 145 -21.37 11.06 -8.38
C GLU A 145 -20.38 12.20 -8.31
N TYR A 146 -20.81 13.41 -7.99
CA TYR A 146 -19.93 14.53 -7.74
C TYR A 146 -20.48 15.47 -6.68
N VAL A 147 -19.56 16.19 -6.05
CA VAL A 147 -19.82 17.38 -5.24
C VAL A 147 -19.07 18.56 -5.84
N ASP A 148 -19.71 19.73 -5.90
CA ASP A 148 -19.10 20.95 -6.40
C ASP A 148 -18.88 21.96 -5.27
N PHE A 149 -17.76 22.64 -5.36
CA PHE A 149 -17.32 23.72 -4.51
C PHE A 149 -17.08 24.98 -5.35
N PRO A 150 -18.15 25.74 -5.67
CA PRO A 150 -18.05 26.90 -6.54
C PRO A 150 -17.09 27.98 -6.01
N GLU A 151 -16.94 28.08 -4.69
CA GLU A 151 -16.02 29.00 -4.04
C GLU A 151 -14.54 28.62 -4.28
N LEU A 152 -14.26 27.35 -4.63
CA LEU A 152 -12.94 26.82 -5.00
C LEU A 152 -12.82 26.62 -6.51
N GLU A 153 -13.85 26.93 -7.30
CA GLU A 153 -13.93 26.62 -8.74
C GLU A 153 -13.59 25.13 -9.02
N THR A 154 -14.03 24.22 -8.13
CA THR A 154 -13.61 22.80 -8.13
C THR A 154 -14.79 21.86 -7.95
N ALA A 155 -14.86 20.81 -8.77
CA ALA A 155 -15.76 19.68 -8.59
C ALA A 155 -14.97 18.39 -8.35
N VAL A 156 -15.44 17.58 -7.42
CA VAL A 156 -14.83 16.28 -7.09
C VAL A 156 -15.81 15.17 -7.40
N TYR A 157 -15.39 14.22 -8.19
CA TYR A 157 -16.13 13.06 -8.64
C TYR A 157 -15.64 11.80 -7.97
N GLY A 158 -16.51 10.82 -7.82
CA GLY A 158 -16.16 9.51 -7.32
C GLY A 158 -17.28 8.49 -7.43
N LEU A 159 -16.94 7.24 -7.26
CA LEU A 159 -17.86 6.14 -7.03
C LEU A 159 -17.25 5.22 -5.97
N SER A 160 -18.12 4.53 -5.23
CA SER A 160 -17.70 3.65 -4.14
C SER A 160 -17.93 2.20 -4.46
N TYR A 161 -17.12 1.33 -3.86
CA TYR A 161 -17.31 -0.11 -3.89
C TYR A 161 -18.60 -0.51 -3.18
N TYR A 162 -19.32 -1.48 -3.73
CA TYR A 162 -20.53 -2.08 -3.17
C TYR A 162 -20.42 -3.60 -2.98
N GLU A 163 -19.33 -4.17 -3.46
CA GLU A 163 -18.89 -5.54 -3.29
C GLU A 163 -17.37 -5.51 -3.11
N ARG A 164 -16.80 -6.53 -2.49
CA ARG A 164 -15.35 -6.59 -2.24
C ARG A 164 -14.55 -6.65 -3.54
N GLU A 165 -15.06 -7.34 -4.55
CA GLU A 165 -14.44 -7.48 -5.87
C GLU A 165 -15.39 -6.97 -6.93
N ILE A 166 -14.89 -6.14 -7.82
CA ILE A 166 -15.62 -5.58 -8.96
C ILE A 166 -14.72 -5.69 -10.18
N CYS A 167 -14.95 -6.70 -11.02
CA CYS A 167 -14.12 -6.95 -12.21
C CYS A 167 -14.54 -6.10 -13.44
N GLN A 168 -15.58 -5.26 -13.32
CA GLN A 168 -16.01 -4.40 -14.42
C GLN A 168 -15.16 -3.13 -14.48
N PRO A 169 -14.76 -2.66 -15.68
CA PRO A 169 -13.93 -1.47 -15.87
C PRO A 169 -14.75 -0.18 -15.73
N LEU A 170 -15.25 0.11 -14.52
CA LEU A 170 -16.20 1.21 -14.27
C LEU A 170 -15.63 2.61 -14.57
N TYR A 171 -14.30 2.76 -14.60
CA TYR A 171 -13.63 4.03 -14.89
C TYR A 171 -13.34 4.26 -16.37
N ASP A 172 -13.54 3.27 -17.25
CA ASP A 172 -13.20 3.40 -18.68
C ASP A 172 -14.09 4.36 -19.46
N ASP A 173 -15.32 4.56 -18.98
CA ASP A 173 -16.31 5.41 -19.63
C ASP A 173 -16.63 6.69 -18.85
N VAL A 174 -15.86 7.00 -17.78
CA VAL A 174 -16.07 8.24 -17.02
C VAL A 174 -15.42 9.44 -17.72
N ALA A 175 -16.06 10.61 -17.60
CA ALA A 175 -15.53 11.84 -18.10
C ALA A 175 -15.89 13.01 -17.19
N ALA A 176 -15.00 13.99 -17.13
CA ALA A 176 -15.26 15.29 -16.53
C ALA A 176 -16.44 15.97 -17.26
N ALA A 177 -17.38 16.52 -16.51
CA ALA A 177 -18.60 17.11 -17.08
C ALA A 177 -18.45 18.60 -17.41
N GLY A 178 -17.34 19.24 -17.10
CA GLY A 178 -17.08 20.67 -17.32
C GLY A 178 -17.92 21.56 -16.40
N ILE A 179 -18.20 21.10 -15.17
CA ILE A 179 -19.01 21.85 -14.19
C ILE A 179 -18.20 22.98 -13.59
N GLU A 180 -16.94 22.71 -13.27
CA GLU A 180 -15.99 23.67 -12.70
C GLU A 180 -14.67 23.71 -13.49
N LYS A 181 -13.84 24.69 -13.23
CA LYS A 181 -12.52 24.80 -13.90
C LYS A 181 -11.60 23.65 -13.52
N ASN A 182 -11.65 23.23 -12.26
CA ASN A 182 -10.88 22.13 -11.74
C ASN A 182 -11.81 20.94 -11.48
N GLU A 183 -11.55 19.82 -12.10
CA GLU A 183 -12.33 18.61 -11.90
C GLU A 183 -11.42 17.45 -11.47
N ILE A 184 -11.71 16.90 -10.31
CA ILE A 184 -10.93 15.83 -9.67
C ILE A 184 -11.75 14.54 -9.71
N LEU A 185 -11.12 13.41 -10.01
CA LEU A 185 -11.70 12.09 -9.82
C LEU A 185 -11.03 11.39 -8.65
N LEU A 186 -11.84 10.94 -7.67
CA LEU A 186 -11.44 9.92 -6.71
C LEU A 186 -11.76 8.55 -7.30
N ALA A 187 -10.76 7.68 -7.35
CA ALA A 187 -10.91 6.32 -7.86
C ALA A 187 -10.12 5.34 -7.00
N HIS A 188 -10.65 4.13 -6.84
CA HIS A 188 -10.01 3.06 -6.08
C HIS A 188 -10.02 1.79 -6.94
N GLY A 189 -8.86 1.12 -7.09
CA GLY A 189 -8.73 -0.07 -7.92
C GLY A 189 -7.56 -0.03 -8.89
N GLY A 190 -7.61 -0.89 -9.92
CA GLY A 190 -6.61 -0.92 -11.00
C GLY A 190 -5.94 -2.27 -11.22
N ASP A 191 -6.37 -3.33 -10.52
CA ASP A 191 -6.04 -4.71 -10.84
C ASP A 191 -7.25 -5.46 -11.43
N ASP A 192 -7.07 -6.70 -11.87
CA ASP A 192 -8.09 -7.48 -12.57
C ASP A 192 -9.37 -7.74 -11.75
N ARG A 193 -9.28 -7.70 -10.43
CA ARG A 193 -10.38 -8.00 -9.49
C ARG A 193 -11.00 -6.74 -8.87
N HIS A 194 -10.31 -5.61 -8.94
CA HIS A 194 -10.67 -4.37 -8.25
C HIS A 194 -10.75 -3.21 -9.24
N ILE A 195 -11.88 -3.07 -9.90
CA ILE A 195 -12.22 -2.09 -10.93
C ILE A 195 -11.03 -1.85 -11.87
N PRO A 196 -10.72 -2.81 -12.76
CA PRO A 196 -9.69 -2.61 -13.78
C PRO A 196 -10.02 -1.38 -14.64
N PHE A 197 -9.01 -0.72 -15.18
CA PHE A 197 -9.21 0.40 -16.09
C PHE A 197 -8.11 0.52 -17.15
N ASP A 198 -8.49 1.04 -18.31
CA ASP A 198 -7.53 1.43 -19.34
C ASP A 198 -6.90 2.79 -18.99
N LYS A 199 -5.62 2.78 -18.66
CA LYS A 199 -4.85 3.99 -18.33
C LYS A 199 -4.95 5.09 -19.39
N LYS A 200 -5.00 4.71 -20.69
CA LYS A 200 -5.07 5.71 -21.78
C LYS A 200 -6.45 6.33 -21.86
N LYS A 201 -7.52 5.55 -21.66
CA LYS A 201 -8.88 6.08 -21.61
C LYS A 201 -9.05 7.03 -20.44
N LEU A 202 -8.65 6.60 -19.24
CA LEU A 202 -8.77 7.38 -18.03
C LEU A 202 -7.92 8.66 -18.09
N SER A 203 -6.73 8.62 -18.68
CA SER A 203 -5.91 9.82 -18.95
C SER A 203 -6.59 10.87 -19.82
N ARG A 204 -7.48 10.45 -20.72
CA ARG A 204 -8.22 11.32 -21.66
C ARG A 204 -9.61 11.72 -21.17
N SER A 205 -9.98 11.33 -19.96
CA SER A 205 -11.33 11.58 -19.40
C SER A 205 -11.63 13.05 -19.07
N GLY A 206 -10.66 13.95 -19.21
CA GLY A 206 -10.84 15.39 -19.01
C GLY A 206 -10.57 15.87 -17.57
N PHE A 207 -10.44 15.00 -16.60
CA PHE A 207 -10.14 15.38 -15.21
C PHE A 207 -8.78 16.09 -15.10
N SER A 208 -8.73 17.12 -14.28
CA SER A 208 -7.51 17.89 -13.95
C SER A 208 -6.54 17.05 -13.10
N TYR A 209 -7.09 16.25 -12.17
CA TYR A 209 -6.38 15.35 -11.30
C TYR A 209 -7.18 14.07 -11.04
N ILE A 210 -6.51 12.93 -10.98
CA ILE A 210 -7.10 11.63 -10.70
C ILE A 210 -6.36 11.05 -9.48
N ALA A 211 -7.03 11.05 -8.36
CA ALA A 211 -6.56 10.53 -7.08
C ALA A 211 -6.89 9.04 -6.99
N LEU A 212 -5.86 8.19 -7.05
CA LEU A 212 -6.00 6.74 -7.05
C LEU A 212 -5.65 6.14 -5.68
N GLY A 213 -6.45 5.18 -5.22
CA GLY A 213 -6.16 4.28 -4.11
C GLY A 213 -6.18 2.82 -4.54
N HIS A 214 -5.98 1.89 -3.61
CA HIS A 214 -5.89 0.44 -3.74
C HIS A 214 -4.45 -0.10 -3.85
N ILE A 215 -3.58 0.56 -4.56
CA ILE A 215 -2.18 0.13 -4.67
C ILE A 215 -1.39 0.83 -3.58
N HIS A 216 -0.94 0.06 -2.58
CA HIS A 216 -0.24 0.60 -1.41
C HIS A 216 1.10 1.26 -1.72
N LYS A 217 1.74 0.87 -2.84
CA LYS A 217 2.98 1.47 -3.30
C LYS A 217 2.70 2.78 -4.04
N PRO A 218 3.30 3.91 -3.62
CA PRO A 218 3.13 5.18 -4.32
C PRO A 218 3.62 5.11 -5.76
N GLN A 219 2.81 5.59 -6.69
CA GLN A 219 3.15 5.53 -8.13
C GLN A 219 2.48 6.63 -8.94
N ALA A 220 3.24 7.33 -9.76
CA ALA A 220 2.72 8.24 -10.77
C ALA A 220 2.48 7.49 -12.08
N LEU A 221 1.21 7.19 -12.41
CA LEU A 221 0.84 6.64 -13.71
C LEU A 221 0.95 7.69 -14.82
N GLN A 222 0.67 8.95 -14.48
CA GLN A 222 0.92 10.11 -15.29
C GLN A 222 1.30 11.28 -14.37
N LYS A 223 2.47 11.85 -14.62
CA LYS A 223 3.02 12.96 -13.83
C LYS A 223 1.98 14.08 -13.66
N ASP A 224 1.86 14.59 -12.45
CA ASP A 224 0.98 15.68 -12.02
C ASP A 224 -0.52 15.47 -12.36
N LYS A 225 -0.93 14.25 -12.75
CA LYS A 225 -2.32 14.01 -13.18
C LYS A 225 -2.95 12.74 -12.59
N MET A 226 -2.28 11.60 -12.66
CA MET A 226 -2.86 10.30 -12.27
C MET A 226 -1.91 9.58 -11.32
N ILE A 227 -2.24 9.57 -10.03
CA ILE A 227 -1.32 9.22 -8.97
C ILE A 227 -1.97 8.24 -7.99
N TYR A 228 -1.33 7.13 -7.71
CA TYR A 228 -1.54 6.37 -6.49
C TYR A 228 -0.76 7.03 -5.36
N ALA A 229 -1.45 7.47 -4.32
CA ALA A 229 -0.81 8.04 -3.12
C ALA A 229 0.02 6.97 -2.40
N GLY A 230 -0.40 5.73 -2.49
CA GLY A 230 0.04 4.63 -1.65
C GLY A 230 -0.69 4.61 -0.31
N ALA A 231 -0.47 3.58 0.49
CA ALA A 231 -0.96 3.54 1.86
C ALA A 231 -0.29 4.64 2.70
N LEU A 232 -1.03 5.19 3.66
CA LEU A 232 -0.47 6.21 4.56
C LEU A 232 0.60 5.64 5.49
N GLU A 233 0.39 4.41 5.95
CA GLU A 233 1.31 3.57 6.71
C GLU A 233 1.37 2.18 6.07
N PRO A 234 2.50 1.47 6.13
CA PRO A 234 2.55 0.09 5.65
C PRO A 234 1.74 -0.82 6.57
N ILE A 235 0.90 -1.69 6.01
CA ILE A 235 0.03 -2.60 6.78
C ILE A 235 0.38 -4.07 6.61
N ASP A 236 1.18 -4.41 5.63
CA ASP A 236 1.60 -5.77 5.31
C ASP A 236 3.12 -5.82 5.13
N GLN A 237 3.74 -6.97 5.43
CA GLN A 237 5.18 -7.15 5.26
C GLN A 237 5.67 -6.97 3.81
N ASN A 238 4.76 -7.03 2.83
CA ASN A 238 5.07 -6.77 1.43
C ASN A 238 4.98 -5.28 1.05
N ASP A 239 4.47 -4.43 1.95
CA ASP A 239 4.44 -2.98 1.79
C ASP A 239 5.83 -2.38 2.07
N VAL A 240 6.81 -2.77 1.27
CA VAL A 240 8.22 -2.42 1.46
C VAL A 240 8.50 -0.99 1.02
N GLY A 241 9.31 -0.29 1.80
CA GLY A 241 9.79 1.06 1.52
C GLY A 241 8.89 2.15 2.07
N GLN A 242 9.10 3.38 1.57
CA GLN A 242 8.45 4.57 2.11
C GLN A 242 6.96 4.64 1.77
N HIS A 243 6.18 5.08 2.76
CA HIS A 243 4.74 5.33 2.67
C HIS A 243 4.44 6.78 3.02
N GLY A 244 3.32 7.32 2.51
CA GLY A 244 3.02 8.71 2.70
C GLY A 244 1.80 9.20 1.95
N TYR A 245 1.82 10.46 1.53
CA TYR A 245 0.67 11.12 0.91
C TYR A 245 1.08 12.04 -0.25
N VAL A 246 0.11 12.45 -1.04
CA VAL A 246 0.29 13.47 -2.07
C VAL A 246 -0.21 14.82 -1.56
N LYS A 247 0.62 15.84 -1.70
CA LYS A 247 0.26 17.24 -1.53
C LYS A 247 0.22 17.90 -2.91
N GLY A 248 -0.80 18.67 -3.17
CA GLY A 248 -0.94 19.33 -4.47
C GLY A 248 -1.65 20.67 -4.43
N GLU A 249 -1.50 21.40 -5.54
CA GLU A 249 -2.24 22.61 -5.83
C GLU A 249 -2.85 22.49 -7.23
N LEU A 250 -4.13 22.82 -7.34
CA LEU A 250 -4.88 22.89 -8.60
C LEU A 250 -5.11 24.34 -8.98
N LYS A 251 -4.72 24.67 -10.21
CA LYS A 251 -4.95 26.00 -10.77
C LYS A 251 -5.25 25.90 -12.26
N ASP A 252 -6.35 26.52 -12.70
CA ASP A 252 -6.77 26.59 -14.10
C ASP A 252 -6.75 25.22 -14.82
N GLY A 253 -7.29 24.19 -14.16
CA GLY A 253 -7.38 22.83 -14.69
C GLY A 253 -6.07 22.03 -14.70
N LYS A 254 -5.01 22.55 -14.05
CA LYS A 254 -3.71 21.85 -13.95
C LYS A 254 -3.33 21.61 -12.50
N ALA A 255 -2.84 20.41 -12.22
CA ALA A 255 -2.28 20.07 -10.92
C ALA A 255 -0.75 20.24 -10.92
N ALA A 256 -0.21 20.65 -9.79
CA ALA A 256 1.19 20.51 -9.43
C ALA A 256 1.24 19.72 -8.11
N ILE A 257 1.93 18.60 -8.09
CA ILE A 257 1.93 17.70 -6.93
C ILE A 257 3.35 17.40 -6.43
N GLN A 258 3.41 17.08 -5.15
CA GLN A 258 4.57 16.49 -4.50
C GLN A 258 4.10 15.29 -3.67
N TRP A 259 4.77 14.16 -3.82
CA TRP A 259 4.62 13.06 -2.89
C TRP A 259 5.51 13.28 -1.66
N ILE A 260 4.97 13.08 -0.46
CA ILE A 260 5.63 13.36 0.81
C ILE A 260 5.73 12.04 1.59
N PRO A 261 6.93 11.56 1.95
CA PRO A 261 7.08 10.45 2.88
C PRO A 261 6.56 10.86 4.26
N PHE A 262 5.82 9.97 4.92
CA PHE A 262 5.10 10.33 6.13
C PHE A 262 5.06 9.23 7.19
N ALA A 263 5.04 7.96 6.77
CA ALA A 263 4.94 6.82 7.68
C ALA A 263 6.01 6.84 8.77
N GLY A 264 5.62 6.43 9.95
CA GLY A 264 6.52 6.34 11.10
C GLY A 264 7.47 5.14 11.04
N ARG A 265 7.18 4.16 10.19
CA ARG A 265 7.96 2.92 10.02
C ARG A 265 7.95 2.45 8.59
N GLU A 266 8.98 1.68 8.22
CA GLU A 266 9.07 0.97 6.95
C GLU A 266 9.25 -0.53 7.19
N TYR A 267 8.71 -1.37 6.30
CA TYR A 267 9.17 -2.75 6.17
C TYR A 267 10.41 -2.77 5.28
N ILE A 268 11.48 -3.36 5.79
CA ILE A 268 12.78 -3.44 5.11
C ILE A 268 13.15 -4.90 4.90
N HIS A 269 13.23 -5.31 3.63
CA HIS A 269 13.79 -6.58 3.24
C HIS A 269 15.26 -6.39 2.89
N SER A 270 16.14 -7.12 3.57
CA SER A 270 17.58 -6.99 3.37
C SER A 270 18.27 -8.34 3.48
N SER A 271 19.49 -8.44 2.93
CA SER A 271 20.32 -9.63 3.04
C SER A 271 21.61 -9.34 3.80
N VAL A 272 22.07 -10.33 4.55
CA VAL A 272 23.36 -10.32 5.21
C VAL A 272 24.22 -11.42 4.58
N GLU A 273 25.31 -11.01 3.95
CA GLU A 273 26.26 -11.93 3.33
C GLU A 273 27.02 -12.70 4.41
N VAL A 274 27.12 -14.02 4.22
CA VAL A 274 27.78 -14.96 5.13
C VAL A 274 28.97 -15.57 4.43
N GLU A 275 30.13 -15.51 5.06
CA GLU A 275 31.37 -16.14 4.61
C GLU A 275 31.71 -17.33 5.52
N ARG A 276 32.54 -18.26 5.00
CA ARG A 276 32.98 -19.45 5.77
C ARG A 276 33.67 -19.13 7.09
N SER A 277 34.31 -17.96 7.19
CA SER A 277 34.99 -17.50 8.41
C SER A 277 34.06 -16.92 9.46
N ASP A 278 32.78 -16.73 9.12
CA ASP A 278 31.83 -16.09 10.03
C ASP A 278 31.41 -17.00 11.17
N THR A 279 31.18 -16.37 12.29
CA THR A 279 30.61 -16.95 13.49
C THR A 279 29.22 -16.32 13.76
N GLU A 280 28.40 -16.93 14.61
CA GLU A 280 27.13 -16.33 15.03
C GLU A 280 27.34 -14.91 15.55
N GLY A 281 28.39 -14.69 16.36
CA GLY A 281 28.69 -13.35 16.89
C GLY A 281 29.05 -12.32 15.82
N SER A 282 29.69 -12.72 14.69
CA SER A 282 29.98 -11.81 13.59
C SER A 282 28.71 -11.45 12.79
N ILE A 283 27.84 -12.43 12.52
CA ILE A 283 26.55 -12.23 11.87
C ILE A 283 25.64 -11.34 12.73
N ARG A 284 25.55 -11.60 14.02
CA ARG A 284 24.82 -10.77 14.97
C ARG A 284 25.25 -9.31 14.92
N LYS A 285 26.55 -9.04 14.84
CA LYS A 285 27.07 -7.67 14.70
C LYS A 285 26.69 -7.03 13.35
N ARG A 286 26.65 -7.82 12.26
CA ARG A 286 26.20 -7.32 10.94
C ARG A 286 24.72 -6.99 10.96
N VAL A 287 23.87 -7.87 11.48
CA VAL A 287 22.42 -7.61 11.66
C VAL A 287 22.20 -6.34 12.48
N LYS A 288 22.88 -6.20 13.62
CA LYS A 288 22.78 -5.00 14.44
C LYS A 288 23.24 -3.73 13.71
N ARG A 289 24.30 -3.81 12.93
CA ARG A 289 24.77 -2.67 12.12
C ARG A 289 23.74 -2.28 11.07
N LEU A 290 23.16 -3.25 10.37
CA LEU A 290 22.09 -3.03 9.39
C LEU A 290 20.91 -2.32 10.03
N ILE A 291 20.43 -2.79 11.18
CA ILE A 291 19.30 -2.18 11.90
C ILE A 291 19.65 -0.74 12.32
N ASN A 292 20.85 -0.49 12.83
CA ASN A 292 21.28 0.86 13.21
C ASN A 292 21.43 1.81 12.00
N GLU A 293 21.78 1.29 10.83
CA GLU A 293 21.93 2.07 9.61
C GLU A 293 20.60 2.51 9.03
N TYR A 294 19.61 1.63 9.03
CA TYR A 294 18.29 1.90 8.44
C TYR A 294 17.25 2.38 9.46
N GLY A 295 17.52 2.32 10.77
CA GLY A 295 16.68 2.83 11.84
C GLY A 295 16.04 1.75 12.72
N ASN A 296 16.12 1.95 14.05
CA ASN A 296 15.59 0.98 15.03
C ASN A 296 14.06 0.93 15.07
N GLU A 297 13.37 1.95 14.51
CA GLU A 297 11.92 2.05 14.40
C GLU A 297 11.34 1.14 13.31
N ASN A 298 12.15 0.75 12.31
CA ASN A 298 11.73 -0.02 11.16
C ASN A 298 11.56 -1.52 11.47
N ILE A 299 10.85 -2.22 10.60
CA ILE A 299 10.52 -3.64 10.73
C ILE A 299 11.29 -4.42 9.67
N TYR A 300 12.05 -5.42 10.09
CA TYR A 300 13.01 -6.10 9.25
C TYR A 300 12.61 -7.53 8.93
N LYS A 301 12.76 -7.90 7.64
CA LYS A 301 12.88 -9.28 7.17
C LYS A 301 14.27 -9.44 6.61
N ILE A 302 15.08 -10.35 7.19
CA ILE A 302 16.50 -10.48 6.87
C ILE A 302 16.75 -11.88 6.30
N THR A 303 17.46 -11.95 5.19
CA THR A 303 17.94 -13.22 4.60
C THR A 303 19.43 -13.33 4.84
N LEU A 304 19.87 -14.40 5.49
CA LEU A 304 21.28 -14.78 5.52
C LEU A 304 21.59 -15.53 4.23
N ALA A 305 22.55 -15.06 3.44
CA ALA A 305 22.92 -15.67 2.17
C ALA A 305 24.43 -15.85 2.08
N GLY A 306 24.89 -16.79 1.27
CA GLY A 306 26.32 -17.06 1.08
C GLY A 306 26.76 -18.42 1.62
N LYS A 307 28.04 -18.54 1.98
CA LYS A 307 28.63 -19.83 2.34
C LYS A 307 29.09 -19.87 3.80
N ARG A 308 28.37 -20.65 4.61
CA ARG A 308 28.73 -20.88 6.01
C ARG A 308 29.76 -22.01 6.19
N ASP A 309 30.47 -22.00 7.28
CA ASP A 309 31.21 -23.19 7.70
C ASP A 309 30.23 -24.36 7.93
N PRO A 310 30.54 -25.57 7.41
CA PRO A 310 29.65 -26.72 7.58
C PRO A 310 29.36 -27.14 9.05
N ASP A 311 30.23 -26.77 9.98
CA ASP A 311 30.06 -27.07 11.40
C ASP A 311 29.29 -25.99 12.18
N ILE A 312 28.84 -24.90 11.48
CA ILE A 312 28.08 -23.80 12.08
C ILE A 312 26.62 -23.85 11.59
N ALA A 313 25.69 -23.81 12.54
CA ALA A 313 24.30 -23.51 12.32
C ALA A 313 23.97 -22.20 13.07
N PHE A 314 23.27 -21.26 12.42
CA PHE A 314 22.90 -20.01 13.05
C PHE A 314 21.60 -20.14 13.85
N GLU A 315 21.61 -19.67 15.08
CA GLU A 315 20.41 -19.58 15.92
C GLU A 315 19.59 -18.34 15.53
N VAL A 316 18.82 -18.45 14.43
CA VAL A 316 18.08 -17.34 13.83
C VAL A 316 17.17 -16.61 14.84
N ASN A 317 16.62 -17.30 15.82
CA ASN A 317 15.79 -16.71 16.87
C ASN A 317 16.59 -15.73 17.74
N HIS A 318 17.83 -16.06 18.10
CA HIS A 318 18.71 -15.14 18.85
C HIS A 318 19.13 -13.92 18.02
N LEU A 319 19.30 -14.09 16.71
CA LEU A 319 19.59 -12.97 15.82
C LEU A 319 18.40 -12.02 15.69
N ALA A 320 17.18 -12.53 15.74
CA ALA A 320 15.96 -11.75 15.69
C ALA A 320 15.70 -10.88 16.93
N GLU A 321 16.39 -11.11 18.04
CA GLU A 321 16.29 -10.30 19.26
C GLU A 321 16.94 -8.91 19.14
N GLU A 322 17.73 -8.64 18.09
CA GLU A 322 18.52 -7.41 17.94
C GLU A 322 17.73 -6.17 17.50
N GLY A 323 16.41 -6.27 17.33
CA GLY A 323 15.56 -5.14 16.95
C GLY A 323 14.14 -5.57 16.60
N CYS A 324 13.42 -4.80 15.82
CA CYS A 324 12.13 -5.21 15.30
C CYS A 324 12.29 -6.10 14.07
N VAL A 325 12.82 -7.30 14.29
CA VAL A 325 13.00 -8.30 13.24
C VAL A 325 11.78 -9.23 13.22
N LEU A 326 11.06 -9.20 12.10
CA LEU A 326 9.88 -10.03 11.88
C LEU A 326 10.28 -11.49 11.59
N GLU A 327 11.30 -11.64 10.73
CA GLU A 327 11.77 -12.95 10.28
C GLU A 327 13.25 -12.88 9.87
N ILE A 328 14.00 -13.95 10.19
CA ILE A 328 15.30 -14.22 9.59
C ILE A 328 15.23 -15.53 8.85
N LEU A 329 15.52 -15.50 7.55
CA LEU A 329 15.62 -16.70 6.70
C LEU A 329 17.09 -17.07 6.56
N ASP A 330 17.45 -18.31 6.90
CA ASP A 330 18.78 -18.84 6.64
C ASP A 330 18.78 -19.59 5.29
N GLU A 331 19.28 -18.91 4.27
CA GLU A 331 19.50 -19.45 2.91
C GLU A 331 20.99 -19.72 2.64
N THR A 332 21.80 -19.85 3.70
CA THR A 332 23.22 -20.12 3.56
C THR A 332 23.48 -21.57 3.12
N ILE A 333 24.52 -21.75 2.33
CA ILE A 333 24.97 -23.05 1.83
C ILE A 333 26.24 -23.46 2.59
N PRO A 334 26.33 -24.70 3.12
CA PRO A 334 27.56 -25.15 3.76
C PRO A 334 28.71 -25.27 2.78
N ALA A 335 29.86 -24.66 3.08
CA ALA A 335 31.05 -24.62 2.23
C ALA A 335 31.85 -25.93 2.38
N TYR A 336 31.32 -27.05 1.88
CA TYR A 336 32.01 -28.33 1.90
C TYR A 336 33.19 -28.34 0.93
N ASP A 337 34.30 -29.00 1.38
CA ASP A 337 35.37 -29.43 0.50
C ASP A 337 35.02 -30.85 -0.01
N PHE A 338 34.27 -30.90 -1.11
CA PHE A 338 33.78 -32.16 -1.69
C PHE A 338 34.90 -33.07 -2.16
N GLU A 339 36.04 -32.52 -2.62
CA GLU A 339 37.20 -33.33 -3.05
C GLU A 339 37.79 -34.06 -1.85
N LYS A 340 38.00 -33.37 -0.75
CA LYS A 340 38.47 -33.95 0.50
C LYS A 340 37.48 -34.95 1.07
N LEU A 341 36.21 -34.60 1.16
CA LEU A 341 35.15 -35.48 1.67
C LEU A 341 35.05 -36.78 0.83
N TYR A 342 35.13 -36.67 -0.48
CA TYR A 342 35.15 -37.84 -1.35
C TYR A 342 36.37 -38.70 -1.11
N ALA A 343 37.57 -38.11 -1.03
CA ALA A 343 38.82 -38.84 -0.80
C ALA A 343 38.83 -39.65 0.50
N GLU A 344 38.24 -39.07 1.56
CA GLU A 344 38.15 -39.72 2.89
C GLU A 344 37.03 -40.76 2.98
N ASN A 345 36.05 -40.75 2.07
CA ASN A 345 34.82 -41.55 2.17
C ASN A 345 34.52 -42.41 0.96
N LYS A 346 35.48 -42.71 0.10
CA LYS A 346 35.28 -43.40 -1.21
C LYS A 346 34.38 -44.63 -1.16
N GLU A 347 34.60 -45.50 -0.16
CA GLU A 347 33.89 -46.77 -0.04
C GLU A 347 32.55 -46.68 0.76
N THR A 348 32.20 -45.48 1.23
CA THR A 348 30.99 -45.24 2.01
C THR A 348 29.81 -44.76 1.15
N LEU A 349 28.62 -44.71 1.75
CA LEU A 349 27.45 -44.12 1.09
C LEU A 349 27.68 -42.63 0.77
N LEU A 350 28.36 -41.89 1.64
CA LEU A 350 28.72 -40.47 1.44
C LEU A 350 29.59 -40.29 0.19
N GLY A 351 30.66 -41.09 0.03
CA GLY A 351 31.51 -41.00 -1.16
C GLY A 351 30.74 -41.29 -2.45
N ARG A 352 29.93 -42.36 -2.47
CA ARG A 352 29.10 -42.69 -3.66
C ARG A 352 28.05 -41.60 -3.97
N TYR A 353 27.57 -40.94 -2.95
CA TYR A 353 26.62 -39.82 -3.13
C TYR A 353 27.32 -38.62 -3.76
N ILE A 354 28.48 -38.21 -3.24
CA ILE A 354 29.27 -37.10 -3.82
C ILE A 354 29.67 -37.40 -5.27
N GLU A 355 30.13 -38.63 -5.57
CA GLU A 355 30.52 -39.05 -6.91
C GLU A 355 29.39 -38.90 -7.93
N LYS A 356 28.14 -39.17 -7.52
CA LYS A 356 26.93 -39.07 -8.37
C LYS A 356 26.70 -37.62 -8.85
N PHE A 357 27.09 -36.64 -8.08
CA PHE A 357 26.95 -35.22 -8.39
C PHE A 357 28.26 -34.57 -8.87
N ALA A 358 29.28 -35.39 -9.21
CA ALA A 358 30.54 -34.86 -9.70
C ALA A 358 30.36 -34.00 -10.95
N GLY A 359 30.88 -32.76 -10.92
CA GLY A 359 30.78 -31.82 -12.02
C GLY A 359 29.48 -31.00 -12.09
N CYS A 360 28.58 -31.09 -11.09
CA CYS A 360 27.46 -30.16 -11.01
C CYS A 360 27.95 -28.72 -10.84
N GLU A 361 27.28 -27.78 -11.49
CA GLU A 361 27.58 -26.35 -11.42
C GLU A 361 27.16 -25.77 -10.07
N GLU A 362 28.03 -24.98 -9.47
CA GLU A 362 27.74 -24.29 -8.21
C GLU A 362 26.50 -23.38 -8.36
N GLY A 363 25.55 -23.46 -7.41
CA GLY A 363 24.30 -22.73 -7.45
C GLY A 363 23.18 -23.41 -8.27
N SER A 364 23.47 -24.56 -8.92
CA SER A 364 22.45 -25.37 -9.57
C SER A 364 21.59 -26.13 -8.54
N VAL A 365 20.42 -26.65 -8.97
CA VAL A 365 19.56 -27.49 -8.14
C VAL A 365 20.30 -28.74 -7.69
N GLU A 366 21.13 -29.31 -8.58
CA GLU A 366 21.96 -30.46 -8.31
C GLU A 366 23.01 -30.15 -7.23
N TYR A 367 23.63 -28.96 -7.26
CA TYR A 367 24.56 -28.53 -6.23
C TYR A 367 23.89 -28.34 -4.87
N CYS A 368 22.70 -27.74 -4.83
CA CYS A 368 21.91 -27.63 -3.60
C CYS A 368 21.56 -29.02 -3.06
N ALA A 369 21.11 -29.95 -3.93
CA ALA A 369 20.83 -31.33 -3.52
C ALA A 369 22.09 -32.04 -3.00
N LEU A 370 23.26 -31.80 -3.61
CA LEU A 370 24.53 -32.34 -3.10
C LEU A 370 24.82 -31.85 -1.68
N CYS A 371 24.69 -30.54 -1.43
CA CYS A 371 24.94 -29.95 -0.10
C CYS A 371 23.99 -30.54 0.96
N GLU A 372 22.69 -30.54 0.69
CA GLU A 372 21.65 -31.07 1.59
C GLU A 372 21.87 -32.55 1.92
N GLY A 373 22.13 -33.38 0.90
CA GLY A 373 22.36 -34.81 1.08
C GLY A 373 23.66 -35.10 1.84
N VAL A 374 24.73 -34.33 1.63
CA VAL A 374 25.97 -34.46 2.39
C VAL A 374 25.74 -34.08 3.85
N GLU A 375 25.02 -32.97 4.13
CA GLU A 375 24.65 -32.55 5.48
C GLU A 375 23.86 -33.63 6.22
N ALA A 376 22.84 -34.21 5.55
CA ALA A 376 22.01 -35.28 6.10
C ALA A 376 22.83 -36.55 6.42
N LEU A 377 23.77 -36.92 5.55
CA LEU A 377 24.61 -38.10 5.76
C LEU A 377 25.66 -37.91 6.86
N LEU A 378 26.19 -36.69 7.03
CA LEU A 378 27.15 -36.37 8.10
C LEU A 378 26.45 -36.27 9.45
N THR A 379 25.26 -35.72 9.54
CA THR A 379 24.48 -35.63 10.79
C THR A 379 23.92 -36.97 11.20
N GLY A 380 23.47 -37.81 10.27
CA GLY A 380 23.00 -39.18 10.57
C GLY A 380 24.05 -40.12 11.10
N ASN A 381 25.34 -39.85 10.89
CA ASN A 381 26.47 -40.62 11.42
C ASN A 381 26.95 -40.15 12.83
N ARG A 382 26.41 -39.05 13.34
CA ARG A 382 26.75 -38.51 14.68
C ARG A 382 25.78 -38.96 15.80
N GLY A 383 24.77 -39.81 15.47
CA GLY A 383 23.76 -40.36 16.39
C GLY A 383 24.09 -41.76 16.92
#